data_e30f9eb7baa49ee8779e571010d8a129
#
_entry.id   e30f9eb7baa49ee8779e571010d8a129
#
_cell.length_a   1.000
_cell.length_b   1.000
_cell.length_c   1.000
_cell.angle_alpha   90.00
_cell.angle_beta   90.00
_cell.angle_gamma   90.00
#
_symmetry.space_group_name_H-M   'P 1'
#
loop_
_entity.id
_entity.type
_entity.pdbx_description
1 polymer ?
#
loop_
_entity_poly.entity_id
_entity_poly.type
_entity_poly.pdbx_seq_one_letter_code
_entity_poly.pdbx_strand_id
1 'polypeptide(L)'
;MKLLQINITANWGSHGKIAEGIGQLAIKEGWESYIAYGRWSNPSQSHLYQIGCMMDERIHGIASRILDNHGLMSKHATRRLISYIEEINPDIIHLHNIHGYYLNYPLLMEFLAKYNKPVVWTLHDCWAFTGHCAHYMFVKCNKWQTHCEKCPQKKAYPSSLLLDNAYRNFELKKKYFNSIPNLTLVPVSKWLEGEVRKSYLCNIPLQQIYNGIDLETFKPSLEIDIRTKYQLAKNTKIILGVASNWYRKGLDDFISLSKILPEGYKIILVGINEKDAQNLPDEITAIRRTENINEMRCLYSQANVFFNPTIEDNFPTTNIESLACGTPIVTYK
;
A
#
# COMPACT_ATOMS: atom_id res chain seq x y z
N MET A 1 -2.34 14.67 -23.53
CA MET A 1 -2.61 15.04 -22.11
C MET A 1 -1.43 14.66 -21.25
N LYS A 2 -1.22 15.35 -20.13
CA LYS A 2 -0.14 15.07 -19.15
C LYS A 2 -0.74 14.58 -17.83
N LEU A 3 -0.34 13.38 -17.38
CA LEU A 3 -0.70 12.82 -16.10
C LEU A 3 0.50 12.92 -15.16
N LEU A 4 0.34 13.55 -14.00
CA LEU A 4 1.30 13.48 -12.91
C LEU A 4 0.73 12.65 -11.77
N GLN A 5 1.42 11.58 -11.40
CA GLN A 5 1.12 10.79 -10.22
C GLN A 5 2.07 11.15 -9.09
N ILE A 6 1.57 11.27 -7.84
CA ILE A 6 2.38 11.54 -6.64
C ILE A 6 2.20 10.37 -5.68
N ASN A 7 3.31 9.67 -5.40
CA ASN A 7 3.31 8.48 -4.56
C ASN A 7 4.61 8.37 -3.75
N ILE A 8 4.59 7.60 -2.66
CA ILE A 8 5.82 7.37 -1.87
C ILE A 8 6.87 6.55 -2.65
N THR A 9 6.47 5.68 -3.58
CA THR A 9 7.36 4.83 -4.40
C THR A 9 6.97 4.85 -5.86
N ALA A 10 7.91 4.58 -6.77
CA ALA A 10 7.66 4.39 -8.19
C ALA A 10 7.99 2.95 -8.61
N ASN A 11 7.03 2.23 -9.18
CA ASN A 11 7.16 0.82 -9.59
C ASN A 11 7.75 -0.10 -8.50
N TRP A 12 7.47 0.22 -7.22
CA TRP A 12 7.92 -0.54 -6.06
C TRP A 12 6.77 -0.74 -5.08
N GLY A 13 6.62 -1.98 -4.55
CA GLY A 13 5.49 -2.34 -3.69
C GLY A 13 4.14 -2.30 -4.44
N SER A 14 3.03 -2.58 -3.75
CA SER A 14 1.71 -2.69 -4.39
C SER A 14 1.25 -1.37 -5.02
N HIS A 15 1.17 -0.30 -4.23
CA HIS A 15 0.71 1.01 -4.73
C HIS A 15 1.66 1.65 -5.76
N GLY A 16 3.00 1.38 -5.69
CA GLY A 16 3.94 1.84 -6.69
C GLY A 16 3.77 1.11 -8.03
N LYS A 17 3.45 -0.18 -8.02
CA LYS A 17 3.12 -0.96 -9.23
C LYS A 17 1.77 -0.53 -9.82
N ILE A 18 0.80 -0.17 -8.97
CA ILE A 18 -0.49 0.39 -9.43
C ILE A 18 -0.26 1.73 -10.16
N ALA A 19 0.55 2.63 -9.58
CA ALA A 19 0.89 3.89 -10.23
C ALA A 19 1.62 3.68 -11.55
N GLU A 20 2.56 2.73 -11.62
CA GLU A 20 3.23 2.34 -12.86
C GLU A 20 2.25 1.82 -13.90
N GLY A 21 1.36 0.90 -13.54
CA GLY A 21 0.34 0.35 -14.44
C GLY A 21 -0.59 1.43 -15.02
N ILE A 22 -1.02 2.39 -14.19
CA ILE A 22 -1.81 3.54 -14.64
C ILE A 22 -0.99 4.40 -15.61
N GLY A 23 0.30 4.65 -15.30
CA GLY A 23 1.21 5.38 -16.17
C GLY A 23 1.40 4.72 -17.53
N GLN A 24 1.59 3.40 -17.56
CA GLN A 24 1.72 2.62 -18.80
C GLN A 24 0.45 2.68 -19.66
N LEU A 25 -0.74 2.59 -19.04
CA LEU A 25 -2.00 2.75 -19.74
C LEU A 25 -2.15 4.17 -20.32
N ALA A 26 -1.80 5.20 -19.56
CA ALA A 26 -1.81 6.57 -20.04
C ALA A 26 -0.88 6.77 -21.25
N ILE A 27 0.33 6.20 -21.20
CA ILE A 27 1.29 6.24 -22.32
C ILE A 27 0.71 5.51 -23.55
N LYS A 28 0.09 4.35 -23.36
CA LYS A 28 -0.56 3.61 -24.45
C LYS A 28 -1.69 4.40 -25.13
N GLU A 29 -2.38 5.25 -24.38
CA GLU A 29 -3.41 6.18 -24.88
C GLU A 29 -2.80 7.47 -25.46
N GLY A 30 -1.48 7.56 -25.60
CA GLY A 30 -0.78 8.72 -26.17
C GLY A 30 -0.61 9.90 -25.23
N TRP A 31 -0.68 9.67 -23.89
CA TRP A 31 -0.43 10.71 -22.90
C TRP A 31 1.04 10.73 -22.46
N GLU A 32 1.49 11.86 -21.98
CA GLU A 32 2.73 11.93 -21.21
C GLU A 32 2.47 11.55 -19.76
N SER A 33 3.26 10.62 -19.22
CA SER A 33 3.12 10.14 -17.84
C SER A 33 4.34 10.50 -17.00
N TYR A 34 4.07 11.06 -15.82
CA TYR A 34 5.06 11.48 -14.83
C TYR A 34 4.72 10.84 -13.48
N ILE A 35 5.77 10.37 -12.74
CA ILE A 35 5.61 9.89 -11.36
C ILE A 35 6.59 10.63 -10.46
N ALA A 36 6.07 11.49 -9.58
CA ALA A 36 6.83 12.10 -8.52
C ALA A 36 6.80 11.19 -7.28
N TYR A 37 7.99 10.76 -6.82
CA TYR A 37 8.08 9.75 -5.76
C TYR A 37 9.03 10.17 -4.63
N GLY A 38 8.78 9.65 -3.42
CA GLY A 38 9.60 9.96 -2.24
C GLY A 38 10.85 9.09 -2.15
N ARG A 39 10.67 7.77 -2.16
CA ARG A 39 11.77 6.81 -1.97
C ARG A 39 11.50 5.52 -2.75
N TRP A 40 12.57 4.81 -3.08
CA TRP A 40 12.53 3.53 -3.81
C TRP A 40 11.79 3.59 -5.14
N SER A 41 12.53 3.33 -6.17
CA SER A 41 12.01 3.18 -7.52
C SER A 41 12.63 1.98 -8.21
N ASN A 42 11.86 1.34 -9.07
CA ASN A 42 12.36 0.47 -10.12
C ASN A 42 12.29 1.24 -11.46
N PRO A 43 12.90 0.72 -12.52
CA PRO A 43 12.73 1.28 -13.86
C PRO A 43 11.25 1.47 -14.20
N SER A 44 10.93 2.59 -14.83
CA SER A 44 9.57 3.01 -15.18
C SER A 44 9.52 3.51 -16.61
N GLN A 45 8.35 3.37 -17.26
CA GLN A 45 8.07 4.01 -18.54
C GLN A 45 7.65 5.47 -18.40
N SER A 46 7.23 5.87 -17.20
CA SER A 46 6.91 7.26 -16.88
C SER A 46 8.17 8.08 -16.58
N HIS A 47 8.12 9.38 -16.79
CA HIS A 47 9.16 10.30 -16.34
C HIS A 47 9.18 10.35 -14.80
N LEU A 48 10.31 9.98 -14.21
CA LEU A 48 10.46 9.92 -12.75
C LEU A 48 11.03 11.23 -12.19
N TYR A 49 10.40 11.74 -11.12
CA TYR A 49 10.89 12.87 -10.33
C TYR A 49 11.00 12.49 -8.85
N GLN A 50 12.20 12.51 -8.28
CA GLN A 50 12.40 12.22 -6.86
C GLN A 50 12.14 13.44 -5.99
N ILE A 51 11.23 13.32 -5.02
CA ILE A 51 10.86 14.36 -4.06
C ILE A 51 11.81 14.34 -2.87
N GLY A 52 12.67 15.34 -2.76
CA GLY A 52 13.66 15.42 -1.68
C GLY A 52 14.80 14.41 -1.82
N CYS A 53 15.43 14.13 -0.70
CA CYS A 53 16.55 13.20 -0.62
C CYS A 53 16.44 12.32 0.65
N MET A 54 17.34 11.35 0.79
CA MET A 54 17.38 10.45 1.95
C MET A 54 17.51 11.18 3.29
N MET A 55 18.18 12.34 3.33
CA MET A 55 18.32 13.14 4.54
C MET A 55 16.98 13.79 4.93
N ASP A 56 16.22 14.32 3.95
CA ASP A 56 14.87 14.87 4.18
C ASP A 56 13.95 13.79 4.79
N GLU A 57 14.01 12.58 4.26
CA GLU A 57 13.21 11.45 4.75
C GLU A 57 13.60 11.05 6.18
N ARG A 58 14.90 10.98 6.49
CA ARG A 58 15.39 10.64 7.83
C ARG A 58 14.95 11.67 8.87
N ILE A 59 15.15 12.96 8.58
CA ILE A 59 14.74 14.05 9.47
C ILE A 59 13.22 14.02 9.68
N HIS A 60 12.46 13.86 8.62
CA HIS A 60 11.00 13.75 8.71
C HIS A 60 10.57 12.53 9.53
N GLY A 61 11.21 11.38 9.32
CA GLY A 61 10.95 10.16 10.08
C GLY A 61 11.24 10.30 11.57
N ILE A 62 12.35 10.98 11.94
CA ILE A 62 12.70 11.27 13.34
C ILE A 62 11.66 12.23 13.95
N ALA A 63 11.35 13.34 13.27
CA ALA A 63 10.36 14.29 13.74
C ALA A 63 8.98 13.65 13.93
N SER A 64 8.58 12.74 13.04
CA SER A 64 7.33 11.99 13.17
C SER A 64 7.33 11.10 14.41
N ARG A 65 8.44 10.39 14.67
CA ARG A 65 8.56 9.50 15.85
C ARG A 65 8.58 10.24 17.17
N ILE A 66 9.12 11.45 17.20
CA ILE A 66 9.20 12.25 18.43
C ILE A 66 7.95 13.10 18.61
N LEU A 67 7.53 13.81 17.56
CA LEU A 67 6.54 14.89 17.62
C LEU A 67 5.18 14.53 16.99
N ASP A 68 5.00 13.31 16.50
CA ASP A 68 3.82 12.90 15.73
C ASP A 68 3.51 13.86 14.55
N ASN A 69 4.57 14.29 13.84
CA ASN A 69 4.50 15.26 12.75
C ASN A 69 4.47 14.59 11.36
N HIS A 70 3.79 13.48 11.25
CA HIS A 70 3.69 12.72 10.01
C HIS A 70 3.03 13.52 8.88
N GLY A 71 3.77 13.73 7.79
CA GLY A 71 3.30 14.53 6.65
C GLY A 71 3.38 16.06 6.85
N LEU A 72 4.05 16.53 7.91
CA LEU A 72 4.16 17.96 8.25
C LEU A 72 5.57 18.53 8.09
N MET A 73 6.57 17.68 7.82
CA MET A 73 7.95 18.10 7.54
C MET A 73 8.21 18.22 6.04
N SER A 74 9.46 18.15 5.58
CA SER A 74 9.86 18.16 4.15
C SER A 74 9.34 19.37 3.34
N LYS A 75 9.26 20.54 3.98
CA LYS A 75 8.73 21.76 3.34
C LYS A 75 9.50 22.18 2.10
N HIS A 76 10.86 22.11 2.14
CA HIS A 76 11.70 22.48 1.01
C HIS A 76 11.49 21.53 -0.18
N ALA A 77 11.50 20.23 0.07
CA ALA A 77 11.25 19.23 -0.97
C ALA A 77 9.87 19.41 -1.61
N THR A 78 8.84 19.72 -0.80
CA THR A 78 7.49 20.00 -1.31
C THR A 78 7.41 21.27 -2.15
N ARG A 79 8.12 22.34 -1.78
CA ARG A 79 8.18 23.55 -2.64
C ARG A 79 8.83 23.26 -3.98
N ARG A 80 9.91 22.48 -4.02
CA ARG A 80 10.52 22.04 -5.29
C ARG A 80 9.58 21.17 -6.12
N LEU A 81 8.81 20.28 -5.48
CA LEU A 81 7.76 19.54 -6.17
C LEU A 81 6.71 20.49 -6.79
N ILE A 82 6.27 21.51 -6.06
CA ILE A 82 5.31 22.50 -6.56
C ILE A 82 5.87 23.22 -7.78
N SER A 83 7.13 23.70 -7.73
CA SER A 83 7.77 24.31 -8.90
C SER A 83 7.87 23.37 -10.09
N TYR A 84 8.14 22.08 -9.84
CA TYR A 84 8.12 21.05 -10.90
C TYR A 84 6.71 20.82 -11.48
N ILE A 85 5.66 20.84 -10.64
CA ILE A 85 4.27 20.76 -11.12
C ILE A 85 3.93 21.97 -12.02
N GLU A 86 4.36 23.17 -11.64
CA GLU A 86 4.15 24.37 -12.43
C GLU A 86 4.90 24.30 -13.77
N GLU A 87 6.13 23.78 -13.79
CA GLU A 87 6.95 23.59 -15.00
C GLU A 87 6.29 22.61 -16.00
N ILE A 88 5.93 21.39 -15.54
CA ILE A 88 5.34 20.39 -16.43
C ILE A 88 3.87 20.68 -16.78
N ASN A 89 3.19 21.46 -15.92
CA ASN A 89 1.79 21.89 -16.09
C ASN A 89 0.84 20.72 -16.44
N PRO A 90 0.74 19.67 -15.59
CA PRO A 90 -0.04 18.48 -15.89
C PRO A 90 -1.53 18.78 -16.03
N ASP A 91 -2.23 18.05 -16.88
CA ASP A 91 -3.68 18.16 -17.06
C ASP A 91 -4.45 17.52 -15.90
N ILE A 92 -3.88 16.46 -15.32
CA ILE A 92 -4.44 15.70 -14.18
C ILE A 92 -3.34 15.44 -13.17
N ILE A 93 -3.63 15.67 -11.88
CA ILE A 93 -2.78 15.23 -10.78
C ILE A 93 -3.45 14.07 -10.06
N HIS A 94 -2.75 12.94 -9.95
CA HIS A 94 -3.24 11.75 -9.28
C HIS A 94 -2.41 11.47 -8.03
N LEU A 95 -3.04 11.59 -6.86
CA LEU A 95 -2.44 11.32 -5.58
C LEU A 95 -2.65 9.84 -5.19
N HIS A 96 -1.62 9.21 -4.66
CA HIS A 96 -1.68 7.90 -4.02
C HIS A 96 -1.33 8.03 -2.54
N ASN A 97 -0.29 7.31 -2.05
CA ASN A 97 0.17 7.45 -0.69
C ASN A 97 1.02 8.72 -0.52
N ILE A 98 0.38 9.81 -0.10
CA ILE A 98 1.05 11.09 0.19
C ILE A 98 1.67 11.15 1.59
N HIS A 99 1.61 10.06 2.35
CA HIS A 99 2.32 9.86 3.61
C HIS A 99 3.59 9.00 3.40
N GLY A 100 4.47 8.92 4.40
CA GLY A 100 5.71 8.17 4.31
C GLY A 100 6.99 8.99 4.42
N TYR A 101 6.92 10.16 5.07
CA TYR A 101 8.07 11.00 5.47
C TYR A 101 8.78 11.75 4.32
N TYR A 102 8.10 12.07 3.22
CA TYR A 102 8.72 12.70 2.06
C TYR A 102 8.10 14.03 1.63
N LEU A 103 6.93 14.36 2.15
CA LEU A 103 6.07 15.41 1.63
C LEU A 103 5.41 16.18 2.78
N ASN A 104 5.23 17.50 2.60
CA ASN A 104 4.43 18.35 3.48
C ASN A 104 3.03 18.50 2.88
N TYR A 105 2.05 17.74 3.38
CA TYR A 105 0.72 17.79 2.80
C TYR A 105 0.03 19.16 2.92
N PRO A 106 0.17 19.96 4.00
CA PRO A 106 -0.43 21.28 4.03
C PRO A 106 -0.01 22.17 2.86
N LEU A 107 1.29 22.25 2.57
CA LEU A 107 1.79 23.05 1.43
C LEU A 107 1.29 22.52 0.09
N LEU A 108 1.28 21.20 -0.10
CA LEU A 108 0.75 20.61 -1.32
C LEU A 108 -0.74 20.91 -1.50
N MET A 109 -1.54 20.74 -0.43
CA MET A 109 -3.00 20.98 -0.50
C MET A 109 -3.33 22.46 -0.72
N GLU A 110 -2.58 23.39 -0.11
CA GLU A 110 -2.72 24.84 -0.37
C GLU A 110 -2.44 25.21 -1.83
N PHE A 111 -1.48 24.55 -2.44
CA PHE A 111 -1.21 24.70 -3.88
C PHE A 111 -2.34 24.09 -4.71
N LEU A 112 -2.73 22.84 -4.44
CA LEU A 112 -3.77 22.15 -5.19
C LEU A 112 -5.14 22.82 -5.08
N ALA A 113 -5.45 23.47 -3.96
CA ALA A 113 -6.67 24.26 -3.78
C ALA A 113 -6.78 25.45 -4.77
N LYS A 114 -5.64 25.93 -5.26
CA LYS A 114 -5.55 27.03 -6.24
C LYS A 114 -5.28 26.54 -7.67
N TYR A 115 -4.89 25.28 -7.79
CA TYR A 115 -4.53 24.64 -9.05
C TYR A 115 -5.79 24.17 -9.79
N ASN A 116 -6.39 25.01 -10.57
CA ASN A 116 -7.72 24.82 -11.17
C ASN A 116 -7.81 23.70 -12.23
N LYS A 117 -7.28 22.50 -11.91
CA LYS A 117 -7.34 21.27 -12.73
C LYS A 117 -7.77 20.08 -11.89
N PRO A 118 -8.24 18.99 -12.51
CA PRO A 118 -8.68 17.79 -11.80
C PRO A 118 -7.60 17.20 -10.92
N VAL A 119 -7.97 16.87 -9.68
CA VAL A 119 -7.16 16.11 -8.75
C VAL A 119 -7.89 14.81 -8.41
N VAL A 120 -7.25 13.68 -8.64
CA VAL A 120 -7.75 12.36 -8.25
C VAL A 120 -6.91 11.87 -7.08
N TRP A 121 -7.52 11.26 -6.07
CA TRP A 121 -6.77 10.66 -4.97
C TRP A 121 -7.23 9.24 -4.70
N THR A 122 -6.39 8.26 -5.08
CA THR A 122 -6.61 6.86 -4.75
C THR A 122 -6.21 6.58 -3.31
N LEU A 123 -7.18 6.17 -2.51
CA LEU A 123 -6.99 5.82 -1.10
C LEU A 123 -6.65 4.34 -0.98
N HIS A 124 -5.40 4.06 -0.58
CA HIS A 124 -4.90 2.69 -0.37
C HIS A 124 -5.01 2.24 1.09
N ASP A 125 -5.22 3.17 2.00
CA ASP A 125 -5.38 2.94 3.44
C ASP A 125 -6.27 4.01 4.09
N CYS A 126 -6.39 3.97 5.42
CA CYS A 126 -7.28 4.85 6.17
C CYS A 126 -6.60 6.14 6.66
N TRP A 127 -5.31 6.35 6.36
CA TRP A 127 -4.56 7.49 6.88
C TRP A 127 -5.19 8.85 6.53
N ALA A 128 -5.81 8.95 5.37
CA ALA A 128 -6.40 10.19 4.89
C ALA A 128 -7.48 10.75 5.82
N PHE A 129 -8.23 9.92 6.52
CA PHE A 129 -9.36 10.35 7.38
C PHE A 129 -9.19 10.03 8.87
N THR A 130 -8.03 9.55 9.29
CA THR A 130 -7.69 9.35 10.70
C THR A 130 -6.75 10.46 11.20
N GLY A 131 -6.62 10.64 12.50
CA GLY A 131 -5.67 11.58 13.09
C GLY A 131 -4.23 11.08 13.09
N HIS A 132 -4.03 9.76 12.98
CA HIS A 132 -2.70 9.16 13.08
C HIS A 132 -2.54 7.94 12.19
N CYS A 133 -3.25 6.85 12.48
CA CYS A 133 -2.99 5.51 11.95
C CYS A 133 -3.47 5.31 10.52
N ALA A 134 -2.77 4.42 9.79
CA ALA A 134 -3.18 3.97 8.46
C ALA A 134 -4.22 2.83 8.52
N HIS A 135 -4.31 2.16 9.67
CA HIS A 135 -5.24 1.07 9.94
C HIS A 135 -5.72 1.13 11.38
N TYR A 136 -6.96 0.76 11.65
CA TYR A 136 -7.58 0.87 12.98
C TYR A 136 -8.50 -0.31 13.33
N MET A 137 -8.74 -1.22 12.40
CA MET A 137 -9.70 -2.31 12.58
C MET A 137 -9.25 -3.30 13.66
N PHE A 138 -7.96 -3.63 13.69
CA PHE A 138 -7.37 -4.55 14.66
C PHE A 138 -7.66 -4.12 16.11
N VAL A 139 -7.63 -2.82 16.40
CA VAL A 139 -7.96 -2.25 17.72
C VAL A 139 -9.39 -1.79 17.83
N LYS A 140 -10.22 -2.02 16.82
CA LYS A 140 -11.65 -1.65 16.78
C LYS A 140 -11.91 -0.19 17.16
N CYS A 141 -11.05 0.74 16.70
CA CYS A 141 -11.14 2.15 17.03
C CYS A 141 -12.11 2.88 16.09
N ASN A 142 -13.11 3.53 16.64
CA ASN A 142 -14.12 4.31 15.89
C ASN A 142 -13.98 5.83 16.06
N LYS A 143 -12.94 6.32 16.74
CA LYS A 143 -12.77 7.75 17.05
C LYS A 143 -12.68 8.63 15.80
N TRP A 144 -12.11 8.11 14.72
CA TRP A 144 -11.98 8.81 13.43
C TRP A 144 -13.31 9.25 12.81
N GLN A 145 -14.44 8.68 13.22
CA GLN A 145 -15.76 9.07 12.73
C GLN A 145 -16.21 10.42 13.30
N THR A 146 -15.74 10.77 14.49
CA THR A 146 -16.07 12.02 15.16
C THR A 146 -14.83 12.89 15.36
N HIS A 147 -13.87 12.40 16.13
CA HIS A 147 -12.62 13.09 16.38
C HIS A 147 -11.54 12.14 16.93
N CYS A 148 -10.34 12.17 16.35
CA CYS A 148 -9.20 11.39 16.85
C CYS A 148 -8.52 12.09 18.02
N GLU A 149 -8.33 11.37 19.12
CA GLU A 149 -7.51 11.76 20.27
C GLU A 149 -7.02 10.52 21.02
N LYS A 150 -5.93 10.63 21.80
CA LYS A 150 -5.40 9.52 22.61
C LYS A 150 -5.35 8.21 21.80
N CYS A 151 -4.55 8.24 20.72
CA CYS A 151 -4.54 7.21 19.69
C CYS A 151 -4.09 5.85 20.26
N PRO A 152 -4.91 4.78 20.23
CA PRO A 152 -4.52 3.45 20.69
C PRO A 152 -3.45 2.82 19.80
N GLN A 153 -3.32 3.31 18.55
CA GLN A 153 -2.34 2.87 17.56
C GLN A 153 -1.13 3.82 17.45
N LYS A 154 -0.85 4.65 18.45
CA LYS A 154 0.25 5.62 18.42
C LYS A 154 1.61 4.99 18.06
N LYS A 155 1.86 3.75 18.52
CA LYS A 155 3.10 3.01 18.25
C LYS A 155 3.09 2.27 16.90
N ALA A 156 1.94 2.10 16.26
CA ALA A 156 1.83 1.52 14.92
C ALA A 156 2.21 2.57 13.86
N TYR A 157 2.26 2.14 12.59
CA TYR A 157 2.58 3.06 11.49
C TYR A 157 1.44 4.08 11.23
N PRO A 158 1.81 5.36 11.09
CA PRO A 158 3.11 6.02 11.26
C PRO A 158 3.44 6.20 12.75
N SER A 159 4.53 5.56 13.20
CA SER A 159 4.83 5.44 14.64
C SER A 159 5.20 6.79 15.28
N SER A 160 4.59 7.09 16.44
CA SER A 160 5.05 8.13 17.37
C SER A 160 5.37 7.53 18.74
N LEU A 161 6.55 7.85 19.27
CA LEU A 161 7.05 7.28 20.52
C LEU A 161 6.74 8.19 21.71
N LEU A 162 6.87 9.50 21.54
CA LEU A 162 6.72 10.47 22.63
C LEU A 162 5.35 11.13 22.62
N LEU A 163 5.08 11.99 21.67
CA LEU A 163 3.84 12.77 21.63
C LEU A 163 2.71 12.01 20.94
N ASP A 164 1.49 12.36 21.33
CA ASP A 164 0.26 11.98 20.64
C ASP A 164 -0.44 13.26 20.19
N ASN A 165 -0.28 13.59 18.94
CA ASN A 165 -0.89 14.75 18.30
C ASN A 165 -2.07 14.35 17.38
N ALA A 166 -2.68 13.19 17.64
CA ALA A 166 -3.79 12.68 16.82
C ALA A 166 -4.94 13.70 16.69
N TYR A 167 -5.23 14.47 17.76
CA TYR A 167 -6.22 15.54 17.73
C TYR A 167 -5.86 16.62 16.70
N ARG A 168 -4.67 17.22 16.84
CA ARG A 168 -4.18 18.27 15.93
C ARG A 168 -4.09 17.75 14.49
N ASN A 169 -3.56 16.56 14.31
CA ASN A 169 -3.38 15.96 12.97
C ASN A 169 -4.71 15.68 12.29
N PHE A 170 -5.74 15.28 13.05
CA PHE A 170 -7.09 15.10 12.55
C PHE A 170 -7.67 16.44 12.05
N GLU A 171 -7.60 17.51 12.85
CA GLU A 171 -8.11 18.82 12.46
C GLU A 171 -7.36 19.41 11.26
N LEU A 172 -6.02 19.25 11.21
CA LEU A 172 -5.23 19.70 10.05
C LEU A 172 -5.64 18.94 8.78
N LYS A 173 -5.75 17.63 8.82
CA LYS A 173 -6.18 16.83 7.66
C LYS A 173 -7.59 17.21 7.22
N LYS A 174 -8.53 17.29 8.16
CA LYS A 174 -9.89 17.73 7.89
C LYS A 174 -9.93 19.06 7.17
N LYS A 175 -9.16 20.06 7.65
CA LYS A 175 -9.04 21.37 7.03
C LYS A 175 -8.50 21.29 5.61
N TYR A 176 -7.33 20.67 5.44
CA TYR A 176 -6.58 20.73 4.18
C TYR A 176 -7.16 19.82 3.11
N PHE A 177 -7.62 18.61 3.46
CA PHE A 177 -8.13 17.66 2.46
C PHE A 177 -9.51 18.05 1.92
N ASN A 178 -10.30 18.81 2.68
CA ASN A 178 -11.56 19.37 2.20
C ASN A 178 -11.39 20.72 1.47
N SER A 179 -10.18 21.24 1.31
CA SER A 179 -9.95 22.56 0.69
C SER A 179 -9.80 22.51 -0.83
N ILE A 180 -9.71 21.34 -1.46
CA ILE A 180 -9.45 21.19 -2.90
C ILE A 180 -10.78 21.07 -3.65
N PRO A 181 -11.17 22.06 -4.46
CA PRO A 181 -12.51 22.10 -5.08
C PRO A 181 -12.72 21.02 -6.16
N ASN A 182 -11.66 20.64 -6.87
CA ASN A 182 -11.72 19.69 -8.00
C ASN A 182 -11.17 18.30 -7.62
N LEU A 183 -11.29 17.90 -6.34
CA LEU A 183 -10.84 16.61 -5.83
C LEU A 183 -11.90 15.54 -6.03
N THR A 184 -11.48 14.39 -6.55
CA THR A 184 -12.26 13.13 -6.55
C THR A 184 -11.49 12.08 -5.79
N LEU A 185 -12.13 11.42 -4.83
CA LEU A 185 -11.55 10.30 -4.08
C LEU A 185 -11.86 8.98 -4.76
N VAL A 186 -10.86 8.10 -4.81
CA VAL A 186 -10.99 6.75 -5.37
C VAL A 186 -10.65 5.71 -4.30
N PRO A 187 -11.61 5.27 -3.48
CA PRO A 187 -11.42 4.15 -2.57
C PRO A 187 -11.20 2.85 -3.35
N VAL A 188 -10.20 2.04 -2.94
CA VAL A 188 -9.85 0.79 -3.65
C VAL A 188 -10.77 -0.39 -3.33
N SER A 189 -11.77 -0.22 -2.49
CA SER A 189 -12.76 -1.25 -2.16
C SER A 189 -14.09 -0.63 -1.71
N LYS A 190 -15.18 -1.41 -1.81
CA LYS A 190 -16.50 -1.02 -1.27
C LYS A 190 -16.47 -0.82 0.24
N TRP A 191 -15.66 -1.61 0.95
CA TRP A 191 -15.46 -1.43 2.38
C TRP A 191 -14.85 -0.05 2.67
N LEU A 192 -13.74 0.30 2.00
CA LEU A 192 -13.08 1.59 2.20
C LEU A 192 -13.98 2.76 1.77
N GLU A 193 -14.75 2.61 0.70
CA GLU A 193 -15.78 3.59 0.31
C GLU A 193 -16.78 3.82 1.44
N GLY A 194 -17.29 2.74 2.06
CA GLY A 194 -18.21 2.83 3.19
C GLY A 194 -17.61 3.55 4.40
N GLU A 195 -16.29 3.36 4.65
CA GLU A 195 -15.59 4.04 5.74
C GLU A 195 -15.36 5.53 5.42
N VAL A 196 -14.95 5.87 4.20
CA VAL A 196 -14.80 7.27 3.76
C VAL A 196 -16.12 8.04 3.90
N ARG A 197 -17.24 7.42 3.54
CA ARG A 197 -18.59 8.03 3.68
C ARG A 197 -19.00 8.33 5.14
N LYS A 198 -18.38 7.66 6.12
CA LYS A 198 -18.58 7.92 7.55
C LYS A 198 -17.59 8.95 8.11
N SER A 199 -16.60 9.37 7.34
CA SER A 199 -15.54 10.27 7.77
C SER A 199 -15.84 11.74 7.40
N TYR A 200 -14.96 12.65 7.80
CA TYR A 200 -15.03 14.05 7.41
C TYR A 200 -14.79 14.30 5.91
N LEU A 201 -14.45 13.28 5.14
CA LEU A 201 -14.31 13.36 3.68
C LEU A 201 -15.59 13.01 2.92
N CYS A 202 -16.71 12.75 3.62
CA CYS A 202 -17.97 12.26 3.04
C CYS A 202 -18.60 13.18 1.98
N ASN A 203 -18.27 14.47 1.98
CA ASN A 203 -18.80 15.45 1.02
C ASN A 203 -17.96 15.58 -0.26
N ILE A 204 -16.79 14.94 -0.33
CA ILE A 204 -15.95 14.94 -1.52
C ILE A 204 -16.50 13.90 -2.52
N PRO A 205 -16.59 14.21 -3.84
CA PRO A 205 -16.96 13.22 -4.84
C PRO A 205 -16.17 11.91 -4.71
N LEU A 206 -16.89 10.79 -4.73
CA LEU A 206 -16.33 9.45 -4.56
C LEU A 206 -16.63 8.59 -5.78
N GLN A 207 -15.60 7.91 -6.29
CA GLN A 207 -15.73 6.88 -7.33
C GLN A 207 -14.93 5.65 -6.88
N GLN A 208 -15.62 4.59 -6.43
CA GLN A 208 -14.93 3.36 -6.05
C GLN A 208 -14.39 2.65 -7.29
N ILE A 209 -13.08 2.33 -7.28
CA ILE A 209 -12.40 1.57 -8.33
C ILE A 209 -11.47 0.55 -7.64
N TYR A 210 -11.64 -0.73 -7.96
CA TYR A 210 -10.75 -1.78 -7.42
C TYR A 210 -9.34 -1.65 -8.01
N ASN A 211 -8.33 -2.03 -7.23
CA ASN A 211 -6.98 -2.16 -7.76
C ASN A 211 -6.94 -3.24 -8.86
N GLY A 212 -6.24 -2.96 -9.93
CA GLY A 212 -5.91 -3.93 -10.96
C GLY A 212 -4.54 -4.56 -10.74
N ILE A 213 -4.25 -5.61 -11.50
CA ILE A 213 -2.94 -6.23 -11.66
C ILE A 213 -2.63 -6.43 -13.13
N ASP A 214 -1.34 -6.64 -13.44
CA ASP A 214 -0.90 -7.01 -14.78
C ASP A 214 -1.18 -8.51 -15.05
N LEU A 215 -2.15 -8.80 -15.91
CA LEU A 215 -2.52 -10.17 -16.28
C LEU A 215 -1.52 -10.82 -17.25
N GLU A 216 -0.62 -10.07 -17.87
CA GLU A 216 0.49 -10.65 -18.63
C GLU A 216 1.58 -11.20 -17.71
N THR A 217 1.79 -10.53 -16.59
CA THR A 217 2.69 -10.99 -15.53
C THR A 217 2.06 -12.12 -14.69
N PHE A 218 0.83 -11.93 -14.22
CA PHE A 218 0.14 -12.91 -13.36
C PHE A 218 -0.84 -13.74 -14.18
N LYS A 219 -0.39 -14.91 -14.62
CA LYS A 219 -1.13 -15.94 -15.33
C LYS A 219 -0.59 -17.32 -14.95
N PRO A 220 -1.34 -18.41 -15.18
CA PRO A 220 -0.85 -19.75 -14.86
C PRO A 220 0.51 -20.04 -15.52
N SER A 221 1.44 -20.60 -14.73
CA SER A 221 2.79 -20.92 -15.17
C SER A 221 3.40 -22.10 -14.45
N LEU A 222 4.12 -22.94 -15.19
CA LEU A 222 4.88 -24.09 -14.70
C LEU A 222 6.37 -24.00 -15.08
N GLU A 223 6.85 -22.79 -15.41
CA GLU A 223 8.25 -22.58 -15.87
C GLU A 223 9.29 -23.00 -14.83
N ILE A 224 8.97 -22.90 -13.54
CA ILE A 224 9.78 -23.35 -12.43
C ILE A 224 8.98 -24.42 -11.68
N ASP A 225 9.54 -25.63 -11.57
CA ASP A 225 8.95 -26.67 -10.70
C ASP A 225 9.22 -26.32 -9.24
N ILE A 226 8.19 -25.80 -8.57
CA ILE A 226 8.25 -25.38 -7.17
C ILE A 226 8.47 -26.54 -6.23
N ARG A 227 7.95 -27.74 -6.54
CA ARG A 227 8.15 -28.92 -5.71
C ARG A 227 9.61 -29.36 -5.71
N THR A 228 10.23 -29.44 -6.87
CA THR A 228 11.67 -29.73 -7.01
C THR A 228 12.53 -28.65 -6.35
N LYS A 229 12.23 -27.38 -6.61
CA LYS A 229 13.01 -26.24 -6.05
C LYS A 229 13.02 -26.26 -4.52
N TYR A 230 11.90 -26.55 -3.89
CA TYR A 230 11.76 -26.56 -2.43
C TYR A 230 11.79 -27.96 -1.81
N GLN A 231 12.30 -28.95 -2.56
CA GLN A 231 12.50 -30.34 -2.10
C GLN A 231 11.24 -31.00 -1.52
N LEU A 232 10.08 -30.73 -2.14
CA LEU A 232 8.81 -31.31 -1.76
C LEU A 232 8.53 -32.58 -2.55
N ALA A 233 7.80 -33.53 -1.95
CA ALA A 233 7.35 -34.71 -2.67
C ALA A 233 6.37 -34.33 -3.80
N LYS A 234 6.39 -35.09 -4.90
CA LYS A 234 5.61 -34.81 -6.12
C LYS A 234 4.11 -34.58 -5.85
N ASN A 235 3.55 -35.34 -4.91
CA ASN A 235 2.13 -35.29 -4.58
C ASN A 235 1.80 -34.31 -3.43
N THR A 236 2.80 -33.56 -2.92
CA THR A 236 2.57 -32.60 -1.82
C THR A 236 1.56 -31.54 -2.24
N LYS A 237 0.56 -31.33 -1.41
CA LYS A 237 -0.41 -30.24 -1.55
C LYS A 237 0.14 -28.99 -0.87
N ILE A 238 0.20 -27.89 -1.60
CA ILE A 238 0.82 -26.63 -1.17
C ILE A 238 -0.27 -25.66 -0.73
N ILE A 239 -0.13 -25.15 0.49
CA ILE A 239 -0.89 -24.01 1.02
C ILE A 239 0.07 -22.82 0.99
N LEU A 240 -0.24 -21.81 0.21
CA LEU A 240 0.63 -20.64 0.02
C LEU A 240 0.13 -19.44 0.84
N GLY A 241 1.04 -18.75 1.54
CA GLY A 241 0.83 -17.46 2.16
C GLY A 241 1.87 -16.44 1.69
N VAL A 242 1.47 -15.21 1.43
CA VAL A 242 2.37 -14.14 0.95
C VAL A 242 2.12 -12.85 1.73
N ALA A 243 3.14 -12.34 2.43
CA ALA A 243 3.06 -11.07 3.13
C ALA A 243 4.45 -10.45 3.35
N SER A 244 4.51 -9.14 3.56
CA SER A 244 5.73 -8.43 3.97
C SER A 244 5.74 -8.07 5.46
N ASN A 245 4.59 -8.13 6.13
CA ASN A 245 4.43 -7.89 7.56
C ASN A 245 3.42 -8.88 8.12
N TRP A 246 3.94 -9.94 8.72
CA TRP A 246 3.15 -11.10 9.16
C TRP A 246 2.35 -10.87 10.44
N TYR A 247 2.64 -9.83 11.23
CA TYR A 247 1.91 -9.53 12.46
C TYR A 247 0.40 -9.35 12.25
N ARG A 248 0.00 -8.66 11.16
CA ARG A 248 -1.42 -8.44 10.83
C ARG A 248 -1.95 -9.44 9.81
N LYS A 249 -1.09 -10.27 9.25
CA LYS A 249 -1.39 -11.18 8.14
C LYS A 249 -1.62 -12.62 8.60
N GLY A 250 -1.82 -12.82 9.91
CA GLY A 250 -2.26 -14.09 10.48
C GLY A 250 -1.18 -15.18 10.51
N LEU A 251 0.07 -14.83 10.88
CA LEU A 251 1.13 -15.84 11.05
C LEU A 251 0.71 -16.95 12.03
N ASP A 252 0.05 -16.58 13.13
CA ASP A 252 -0.41 -17.53 14.16
C ASP A 252 -1.46 -18.51 13.62
N ASP A 253 -2.27 -18.08 12.63
CA ASP A 253 -3.24 -18.94 11.96
C ASP A 253 -2.54 -20.00 11.11
N PHE A 254 -1.43 -19.63 10.42
CA PHE A 254 -0.62 -20.61 9.69
C PHE A 254 0.07 -21.61 10.63
N ILE A 255 0.61 -21.13 11.75
CA ILE A 255 1.22 -21.99 12.78
C ILE A 255 0.16 -22.92 13.39
N SER A 256 -1.04 -22.44 13.63
CA SER A 256 -2.14 -23.26 14.15
C SER A 256 -2.60 -24.28 13.10
N LEU A 257 -2.70 -23.87 11.85
CA LEU A 257 -3.07 -24.75 10.73
C LEU A 257 -2.03 -25.86 10.54
N SER A 258 -0.73 -25.56 10.63
CA SER A 258 0.32 -26.58 10.43
C SER A 258 0.21 -27.77 11.40
N LYS A 259 -0.29 -27.53 12.61
CA LYS A 259 -0.44 -28.56 13.66
C LYS A 259 -1.58 -29.56 13.41
N ILE A 260 -2.53 -29.21 12.53
CA ILE A 260 -3.73 -30.02 12.28
C ILE A 260 -3.80 -30.56 10.84
N LEU A 261 -2.87 -30.15 9.98
CA LEU A 261 -2.81 -30.64 8.61
C LEU A 261 -2.40 -32.13 8.58
N PRO A 262 -3.07 -32.97 7.76
CA PRO A 262 -2.64 -34.35 7.57
C PRO A 262 -1.32 -34.43 6.78
N GLU A 263 -0.71 -35.59 6.76
CA GLU A 263 0.45 -35.88 5.89
C GLU A 263 0.16 -35.53 4.42
N GLY A 264 1.19 -35.14 3.69
CA GLY A 264 1.08 -34.76 2.29
C GLY A 264 0.71 -33.29 2.03
N TYR A 265 0.53 -32.48 3.08
CA TYR A 265 0.39 -31.04 2.96
C TYR A 265 1.68 -30.32 3.38
N LYS A 266 1.95 -29.18 2.76
CA LYS A 266 3.05 -28.29 3.12
C LYS A 266 2.59 -26.84 3.04
N ILE A 267 2.93 -26.04 4.04
CA ILE A 267 2.72 -24.60 4.02
C ILE A 267 3.99 -23.93 3.48
N ILE A 268 3.82 -23.00 2.54
CA ILE A 268 4.91 -22.13 2.04
C ILE A 268 4.56 -20.70 2.37
N LEU A 269 5.42 -20.00 3.10
CA LEU A 269 5.26 -18.59 3.45
C LEU A 269 6.32 -17.73 2.76
N VAL A 270 5.89 -16.76 1.96
CA VAL A 270 6.78 -15.80 1.28
C VAL A 270 6.77 -14.47 1.99
N GLY A 271 7.96 -13.88 2.19
CA GLY A 271 8.15 -12.60 2.86
C GLY A 271 8.38 -12.72 4.37
N ILE A 272 8.78 -13.89 4.84
CA ILE A 272 9.17 -14.12 6.24
C ILE A 272 10.56 -13.57 6.50
N ASN A 273 10.72 -12.80 7.57
CA ASN A 273 12.05 -12.38 8.02
C ASN A 273 12.77 -13.49 8.79
N GLU A 274 14.08 -13.36 8.96
CA GLU A 274 14.93 -14.38 9.60
C GLU A 274 14.52 -14.69 11.04
N LYS A 275 14.10 -13.68 11.79
CA LYS A 275 13.69 -13.85 13.19
C LYS A 275 12.42 -14.68 13.31
N ASP A 276 11.42 -14.39 12.48
CA ASP A 276 10.17 -15.13 12.50
C ASP A 276 10.36 -16.55 11.93
N ALA A 277 11.24 -16.73 10.92
CA ALA A 277 11.56 -18.01 10.33
C ALA A 277 12.15 -19.02 11.32
N GLN A 278 12.98 -18.57 12.27
CA GLN A 278 13.61 -19.41 13.30
C GLN A 278 12.61 -20.07 14.26
N ASN A 279 11.39 -19.54 14.36
CA ASN A 279 10.36 -20.01 15.28
C ASN A 279 9.23 -20.77 14.58
N LEU A 280 9.37 -21.06 13.28
CA LEU A 280 8.34 -21.77 12.53
C LEU A 280 8.47 -23.29 12.73
N PRO A 281 7.32 -24.01 12.76
CA PRO A 281 7.31 -25.46 12.68
C PRO A 281 7.94 -26.02 11.37
N ASP A 282 8.48 -27.21 11.41
CA ASP A 282 9.13 -27.88 10.26
C ASP A 282 8.18 -28.09 9.07
N GLU A 283 6.87 -28.12 9.33
CA GLU A 283 5.83 -28.23 8.32
C GLU A 283 5.68 -26.95 7.48
N ILE A 284 6.32 -25.85 7.88
CA ILE A 284 6.27 -24.56 7.20
C ILE A 284 7.61 -24.27 6.52
N THR A 285 7.59 -24.12 5.20
CA THR A 285 8.73 -23.62 4.43
C THR A 285 8.71 -22.09 4.38
N ALA A 286 9.74 -21.46 4.92
CA ALA A 286 9.89 -20.00 4.93
C ALA A 286 10.72 -19.52 3.73
N ILE A 287 10.20 -18.61 2.95
CA ILE A 287 10.88 -17.94 1.84
C ILE A 287 10.99 -16.45 2.22
N ARG A 288 12.20 -15.95 2.41
CA ARG A 288 12.42 -14.54 2.73
C ARG A 288 11.97 -13.62 1.58
N ARG A 289 12.37 -13.99 0.37
CA ARG A 289 12.04 -13.27 -0.86
C ARG A 289 12.22 -14.21 -2.05
N THR A 290 11.29 -14.14 -3.01
CA THR A 290 11.48 -14.82 -4.30
C THR A 290 12.61 -14.16 -5.10
N GLU A 291 13.30 -14.92 -5.92
CA GLU A 291 14.39 -14.43 -6.77
C GLU A 291 13.89 -13.43 -7.82
N ASN A 292 12.71 -13.71 -8.35
CA ASN A 292 12.10 -12.92 -9.40
C ASN A 292 10.57 -13.10 -9.42
N ILE A 293 9.90 -12.37 -10.30
CA ILE A 293 8.45 -12.41 -10.47
C ILE A 293 7.97 -13.76 -11.04
N ASN A 294 8.78 -14.45 -11.86
CA ASN A 294 8.41 -15.75 -12.41
C ASN A 294 8.29 -16.81 -11.33
N GLU A 295 9.19 -16.80 -10.36
CA GLU A 295 9.09 -17.69 -9.20
C GLU A 295 7.81 -17.43 -8.38
N MET A 296 7.49 -16.16 -8.15
CA MET A 296 6.26 -15.79 -7.45
C MET A 296 5.01 -16.28 -8.22
N ARG A 297 5.00 -16.10 -9.53
CA ARG A 297 3.94 -16.59 -10.42
C ARG A 297 3.81 -18.12 -10.37
N CYS A 298 4.94 -18.85 -10.41
CA CYS A 298 4.95 -20.31 -10.31
C CYS A 298 4.50 -20.81 -8.92
N LEU A 299 4.85 -20.09 -7.85
CA LEU A 299 4.34 -20.37 -6.49
C LEU A 299 2.82 -20.26 -6.43
N TYR A 300 2.26 -19.14 -6.94
CA TYR A 300 0.80 -19.03 -7.06
C TYR A 300 0.22 -20.16 -7.89
N SER A 301 0.73 -20.41 -9.10
CA SER A 301 0.14 -21.36 -10.05
C SER A 301 0.17 -22.82 -9.59
N GLN A 302 1.15 -23.21 -8.76
CA GLN A 302 1.32 -24.58 -8.28
C GLN A 302 0.81 -24.80 -6.85
N ALA A 303 0.38 -23.75 -6.16
CA ALA A 303 -0.30 -23.86 -4.90
C ALA A 303 -1.70 -24.48 -5.11
N ASN A 304 -2.14 -25.31 -4.17
CA ASN A 304 -3.49 -25.86 -4.19
C ASN A 304 -4.51 -24.87 -3.61
N VAL A 305 -4.04 -23.99 -2.72
CA VAL A 305 -4.83 -22.92 -2.14
C VAL A 305 -3.92 -21.78 -1.69
N PHE A 306 -4.37 -20.55 -1.91
CA PHE A 306 -3.79 -19.36 -1.31
C PHE A 306 -4.56 -19.03 -0.05
N PHE A 307 -3.91 -19.13 1.10
CA PHE A 307 -4.51 -18.81 2.39
C PHE A 307 -4.08 -17.40 2.81
N ASN A 308 -5.04 -16.51 3.01
CA ASN A 308 -4.80 -15.13 3.42
C ASN A 308 -5.64 -14.78 4.67
N PRO A 309 -5.23 -15.24 5.86
CA PRO A 309 -5.93 -14.97 7.12
C PRO A 309 -5.64 -13.56 7.64
N THR A 310 -5.65 -12.57 6.75
CA THR A 310 -5.41 -11.18 7.14
C THR A 310 -6.59 -10.63 7.93
N ILE A 311 -6.31 -10.04 9.08
CA ILE A 311 -7.32 -9.39 9.94
C ILE A 311 -7.61 -7.98 9.44
N GLU A 312 -6.64 -7.36 8.74
CA GLU A 312 -6.70 -5.96 8.37
C GLU A 312 -6.00 -5.70 7.04
N ASP A 313 -6.78 -5.49 5.99
CA ASP A 313 -6.34 -5.04 4.68
C ASP A 313 -7.48 -4.33 3.96
N ASN A 314 -7.15 -3.36 3.10
CA ASN A 314 -8.16 -2.62 2.35
C ASN A 314 -8.52 -3.28 1.02
N PHE A 315 -7.51 -3.82 0.32
CA PHE A 315 -7.66 -4.59 -0.92
C PHE A 315 -6.34 -5.31 -1.23
N PRO A 316 -6.14 -6.54 -0.73
CA PRO A 316 -4.88 -7.26 -0.92
C PRO A 316 -4.71 -7.70 -2.38
N THR A 317 -3.73 -7.12 -3.10
CA THR A 317 -3.43 -7.49 -4.49
C THR A 317 -2.98 -8.95 -4.61
N THR A 318 -2.39 -9.52 -3.56
CA THR A 318 -2.01 -10.94 -3.50
C THR A 318 -3.19 -11.88 -3.73
N ASN A 319 -4.41 -11.49 -3.35
CA ASN A 319 -5.61 -12.26 -3.62
C ASN A 319 -5.91 -12.31 -5.14
N ILE A 320 -5.91 -11.16 -5.80
CA ILE A 320 -6.18 -11.13 -7.24
C ILE A 320 -5.02 -11.70 -8.07
N GLU A 321 -3.77 -11.59 -7.60
CA GLU A 321 -2.60 -12.25 -8.18
C GLU A 321 -2.75 -13.78 -8.15
N SER A 322 -3.18 -14.32 -7.01
CA SER A 322 -3.45 -15.76 -6.86
C SER A 322 -4.55 -16.26 -7.79
N LEU A 323 -5.69 -15.54 -7.84
CA LEU A 323 -6.81 -15.88 -8.75
C LEU A 323 -6.39 -15.82 -10.22
N ALA A 324 -5.62 -14.81 -10.61
CA ALA A 324 -5.11 -14.68 -11.98
C ALA A 324 -4.17 -15.84 -12.36
N CYS A 325 -3.43 -16.39 -11.39
CA CYS A 325 -2.61 -17.58 -11.57
C CYS A 325 -3.39 -18.91 -11.48
N GLY A 326 -4.72 -18.88 -11.31
CA GLY A 326 -5.57 -20.05 -11.28
C GLY A 326 -5.73 -20.71 -9.91
N THR A 327 -5.27 -20.08 -8.82
CA THR A 327 -5.29 -20.68 -7.48
C THR A 327 -6.42 -20.10 -6.63
N PRO A 328 -7.28 -20.98 -6.05
CA PRO A 328 -8.39 -20.56 -5.18
C PRO A 328 -7.87 -19.94 -3.88
N ILE A 329 -8.70 -19.08 -3.28
CA ILE A 329 -8.36 -18.35 -2.06
C ILE A 329 -9.24 -18.78 -0.91
N VAL A 330 -8.63 -18.88 0.27
CA VAL A 330 -9.32 -18.91 1.56
C VAL A 330 -8.90 -17.69 2.36
N THR A 331 -9.87 -16.88 2.78
CA THR A 331 -9.64 -15.66 3.55
C THR A 331 -10.79 -15.40 4.52
N TYR A 332 -10.60 -14.55 5.50
CA TYR A 332 -11.69 -14.08 6.35
C TYR A 332 -12.68 -13.21 5.55
N LYS A 333 -13.92 -13.20 6.04
CA LYS A 333 -15.01 -12.41 5.45
C LYS A 333 -14.91 -10.95 5.83
#